data_c47111b737d388ac1b5ac4cbbf697692
#
_entry.id   c47111b737d388ac1b5ac4cbbf697692
#
_cell.length_a   1.000
_cell.length_b   1.000
_cell.length_c   1.000
_cell.angle_alpha   90.00
_cell.angle_beta   90.00
_cell.angle_gamma   90.00
#
_symmetry.space_group_name_H-M   'P 1'
#
loop_
_entity.id
_entity.type
_entity.pdbx_description
1 polymer ?
#
loop_
_entity_poly.entity_id
_entity_poly.type
_entity_poly.pdbx_seq_one_letter_code
_entity_poly.pdbx_strand_id
1 'polypeptide(L)'
;MIQTDILIIGAGPTGLFAVFEAGLLQLKCHIIDALPQPGGQLAELYPKKPIFDIPGYPSVLAGDLVTNLMEQIKQFQPGFTLGETAETIEKLEDGTFIVTTNEGTQHHAKAVAVAGGLGTFEPRKPILIDIE
;
A
#
# COMPACT_ATOMS: atom_id res chain seq x y z
N MET A 1 14.48 -13.98 1.08
CA MET A 1 13.76 -13.02 0.23
C MET A 1 12.28 -13.39 0.19
N ILE A 2 11.43 -12.41 0.37
CA ILE A 2 10.00 -12.62 0.36
C ILE A 2 9.52 -12.81 -1.08
N GLN A 3 8.76 -13.89 -1.34
CA GLN A 3 8.24 -14.20 -2.67
C GLN A 3 6.76 -13.92 -2.71
N THR A 4 6.29 -13.25 -3.76
CA THR A 4 4.87 -12.96 -3.93
C THR A 4 4.55 -12.85 -5.43
N ASP A 5 3.28 -12.94 -5.77
CA ASP A 5 2.85 -12.71 -7.15
C ASP A 5 2.79 -11.21 -7.43
N ILE A 6 2.13 -10.46 -6.55
CA ILE A 6 2.00 -9.03 -6.68
C ILE A 6 2.50 -8.36 -5.41
N LEU A 7 3.42 -7.43 -5.57
CA LEU A 7 3.87 -6.57 -4.48
C LEU A 7 3.14 -5.25 -4.60
N ILE A 8 2.50 -4.85 -3.51
CA ILE A 8 1.74 -3.61 -3.46
C ILE A 8 2.49 -2.62 -2.58
N ILE A 9 2.78 -1.46 -3.10
CA ILE A 9 3.44 -0.39 -2.37
C ILE A 9 2.37 0.59 -1.93
N GLY A 10 2.06 0.59 -0.65
CA GLY A 10 1.03 1.41 -0.04
C GLY A 10 -0.13 0.59 0.50
N ALA A 11 -0.40 0.73 1.80
CA ALA A 11 -1.45 0.01 2.50
C ALA A 11 -2.66 0.89 2.82
N GLY A 12 -2.90 1.90 2.01
CA GLY A 12 -4.13 2.68 2.06
C GLY A 12 -5.29 1.90 1.46
N PRO A 13 -6.48 2.50 1.39
CA PRO A 13 -7.67 1.81 0.89
C PRO A 13 -7.49 1.21 -0.51
N THR A 14 -6.82 1.91 -1.40
CA THR A 14 -6.58 1.41 -2.76
C THR A 14 -5.71 0.16 -2.76
N GLY A 15 -4.61 0.19 -2.00
CA GLY A 15 -3.71 -0.97 -1.89
C GLY A 15 -4.40 -2.15 -1.24
N LEU A 16 -5.17 -1.91 -0.20
CA LEU A 16 -5.89 -2.99 0.48
C LEU A 16 -6.94 -3.61 -0.43
N PHE A 17 -7.68 -2.81 -1.18
CA PHE A 17 -8.68 -3.37 -2.09
C PHE A 17 -8.04 -4.12 -3.26
N ALA A 18 -6.84 -3.71 -3.69
CA ALA A 18 -6.10 -4.44 -4.71
C ALA A 18 -5.82 -5.89 -4.27
N VAL A 19 -5.57 -6.10 -2.98
CA VAL A 19 -5.41 -7.46 -2.45
C VAL A 19 -6.66 -8.30 -2.67
N PHE A 20 -7.84 -7.70 -2.45
CA PHE A 20 -9.10 -8.41 -2.65
C PHE A 20 -9.26 -8.84 -4.11
N GLU A 21 -9.05 -7.92 -5.03
CA GLU A 21 -9.19 -8.21 -6.45
C GLU A 21 -8.19 -9.26 -6.92
N ALA A 22 -6.94 -9.15 -6.49
CA ALA A 22 -5.92 -10.16 -6.81
C ALA A 22 -6.25 -11.51 -6.19
N GLY A 23 -6.78 -11.51 -4.96
CA GLY A 23 -7.17 -12.73 -4.29
C GLY A 23 -8.25 -13.50 -5.02
N LEU A 24 -9.21 -12.78 -5.62
CA LEU A 24 -10.24 -13.43 -6.44
C LEU A 24 -9.63 -14.16 -7.64
N LEU A 25 -8.47 -13.72 -8.10
CA LEU A 25 -7.75 -14.36 -9.20
C LEU A 25 -6.73 -15.38 -8.70
N GLN A 26 -6.74 -15.66 -7.41
CA GLN A 26 -5.83 -16.61 -6.75
C GLN A 26 -4.36 -16.19 -6.83
N LEU A 27 -4.12 -14.87 -6.86
CA LEU A 27 -2.78 -14.32 -6.84
C LEU A 27 -2.43 -13.91 -5.41
N LYS A 28 -1.19 -14.21 -5.01
CA LYS A 28 -0.70 -13.84 -3.69
C LYS A 28 -0.18 -12.43 -3.70
N CYS A 29 -0.51 -11.70 -2.64
CA CYS A 29 -0.06 -10.33 -2.47
C CYS A 29 0.78 -10.16 -1.21
N HIS A 30 1.72 -9.23 -1.30
CA HIS A 30 2.47 -8.73 -0.16
C HIS A 30 2.47 -7.21 -0.24
N ILE A 31 2.33 -6.53 0.89
CA ILE A 31 2.19 -5.08 0.93
C ILE A 31 3.34 -4.48 1.72
N ILE A 32 3.95 -3.43 1.17
CA ILE A 32 4.93 -2.61 1.89
C ILE A 32 4.29 -1.27 2.21
N ASP A 33 4.41 -0.82 3.45
CA ASP A 33 3.97 0.53 3.82
C ASP A 33 4.91 1.14 4.84
N ALA A 34 5.14 2.44 4.69
CA ALA A 34 6.04 3.19 5.59
C ALA A 34 5.44 3.36 6.98
N LEU A 35 4.12 3.32 7.10
CA LEU A 35 3.46 3.45 8.39
C LEU A 35 3.44 2.13 9.14
N PRO A 36 3.37 2.18 10.47
CA PRO A 36 3.40 0.95 11.28
C PRO A 36 2.11 0.15 11.23
N GLN A 37 1.05 0.70 10.66
CA GLN A 37 -0.24 0.03 10.57
C GLN A 37 -0.83 0.23 9.18
N PRO A 38 -1.63 -0.73 8.68
CA PRO A 38 -2.35 -0.53 7.43
C PRO A 38 -3.37 0.58 7.55
N GLY A 39 -3.71 1.21 6.44
CA GLY A 39 -4.79 2.18 6.38
C GLY A 39 -4.43 3.51 5.76
N GLY A 40 -3.15 3.79 5.59
CA GLY A 40 -2.70 5.06 5.03
C GLY A 40 -2.79 6.21 6.01
N GLN A 41 -2.35 7.38 5.56
CA GLN A 41 -2.25 8.56 6.42
C GLN A 41 -3.60 9.05 6.95
N LEU A 42 -4.63 8.99 6.13
CA LEU A 42 -5.93 9.50 6.54
C LEU A 42 -6.48 8.71 7.72
N ALA A 43 -6.38 7.38 7.64
CA ALA A 43 -6.86 6.53 8.73
C ALA A 43 -5.98 6.63 9.96
N GLU A 44 -4.67 6.82 9.77
CA GLU A 44 -3.72 6.94 10.86
C GLU A 44 -3.94 8.23 11.64
N LEU A 45 -4.08 9.35 10.95
CA LEU A 45 -4.17 10.66 11.58
C LEU A 45 -5.61 11.07 11.90
N TYR A 46 -6.56 10.64 11.09
CA TYR A 46 -7.94 11.10 11.19
C TYR A 46 -8.92 9.95 11.06
N PRO A 47 -8.86 8.96 11.97
CA PRO A 47 -9.71 7.77 11.83
C PRO A 47 -11.21 8.06 11.89
N LYS A 48 -11.59 9.19 12.51
CA LYS A 48 -12.98 9.59 12.64
C LYS A 48 -13.44 10.58 11.56
N LYS A 49 -12.58 10.82 10.57
CA LYS A 49 -12.96 11.70 9.47
C LYS A 49 -13.95 10.99 8.56
N PRO A 50 -15.11 11.60 8.26
CA PRO A 50 -16.06 10.98 7.34
C PRO A 50 -15.55 11.09 5.91
N ILE A 51 -15.74 10.01 5.15
CA ILE A 51 -15.37 9.90 3.75
C ILE A 51 -16.65 9.67 2.96
N PHE A 52 -16.81 10.38 1.84
CA PHE A 52 -18.05 10.38 1.08
C PHE A 52 -17.89 9.79 -0.31
N ASP A 53 -16.67 9.47 -0.73
CA ASP A 53 -16.40 9.06 -2.10
C ASP A 53 -16.06 7.58 -2.24
N ILE A 54 -16.61 6.76 -1.35
CA ILE A 54 -16.45 5.31 -1.44
C ILE A 54 -17.74 4.72 -2.00
N PRO A 55 -17.66 3.99 -3.11
CA PRO A 55 -18.85 3.37 -3.69
C PRO A 55 -19.59 2.51 -2.67
N GLY A 56 -20.90 2.65 -2.63
CA GLY A 56 -21.73 1.86 -1.72
C GLY A 56 -21.91 2.45 -0.33
N TYR A 57 -21.19 3.53 -0.01
CA TYR A 57 -21.32 4.20 1.27
C TYR A 57 -21.71 5.66 1.05
N PRO A 58 -22.89 6.10 1.55
CA PRO A 58 -23.18 7.55 1.59
C PRO A 58 -22.14 8.30 2.41
N SER A 59 -21.62 7.65 3.44
CA SER A 59 -20.57 8.17 4.29
C SER A 59 -19.99 7.03 5.09
N VAL A 60 -18.69 7.05 5.33
CA VAL A 60 -18.01 6.06 6.16
C VAL A 60 -16.84 6.74 6.86
N LEU A 61 -16.59 6.38 8.12
CA LEU A 61 -15.43 6.90 8.82
C LEU A 61 -14.17 6.21 8.30
N ALA A 62 -13.09 6.98 8.18
CA ALA A 62 -11.83 6.47 7.65
C ALA A 62 -11.35 5.21 8.38
N GLY A 63 -11.43 5.20 9.71
CA GLY A 63 -11.03 4.03 10.49
C GLY A 63 -11.91 2.82 10.23
N ASP A 64 -13.21 3.04 10.09
CA ASP A 64 -14.16 1.95 9.81
C ASP A 64 -13.93 1.38 8.41
N LEU A 65 -13.62 2.23 7.45
CA LEU A 65 -13.30 1.77 6.10
C LEU A 65 -12.10 0.83 6.11
N VAL A 66 -11.04 1.21 6.82
CA VAL A 66 -9.85 0.37 6.92
C VAL A 66 -10.16 -0.95 7.61
N THR A 67 -10.92 -0.90 8.71
CA THR A 67 -11.33 -2.13 9.40
C THR A 67 -12.09 -3.06 8.47
N ASN A 68 -13.00 -2.53 7.69
CA ASN A 68 -13.79 -3.32 6.75
C ASN A 68 -12.91 -3.90 5.64
N LEU A 69 -11.98 -3.11 5.11
CA LEU A 69 -11.07 -3.60 4.07
C LEU A 69 -10.16 -4.71 4.60
N MET A 70 -9.63 -4.55 5.82
CA MET A 70 -8.80 -5.59 6.43
C MET A 70 -9.59 -6.88 6.63
N GLU A 71 -10.84 -6.78 7.05
CA GLU A 71 -11.71 -7.94 7.20
C GLU A 71 -11.97 -8.60 5.84
N GLN A 72 -12.16 -7.80 4.80
CA GLN A 72 -12.45 -8.27 3.46
C GLN A 72 -11.29 -9.08 2.87
N ILE A 73 -10.05 -8.69 3.16
CA ILE A 73 -8.88 -9.36 2.58
C ILE A 73 -8.30 -10.46 3.46
N LYS A 74 -8.81 -10.62 4.66
CA LYS A 74 -8.29 -11.59 5.62
C LYS A 74 -8.25 -13.01 5.06
N GLN A 75 -9.26 -13.38 4.29
CA GLN A 75 -9.34 -14.71 3.69
C GLN A 75 -8.19 -15.01 2.73
N PHE A 76 -7.56 -14.00 2.16
CA PHE A 76 -6.48 -14.16 1.20
C PHE A 76 -5.10 -14.17 1.83
N GLN A 77 -5.02 -13.92 3.13
CA GLN A 77 -3.78 -13.97 3.92
C GLN A 77 -2.61 -13.22 3.30
N PRO A 78 -2.77 -11.92 2.96
CA PRO A 78 -1.66 -11.15 2.42
C PRO A 78 -0.57 -10.98 3.47
N GLY A 79 0.68 -10.88 3.01
CA GLY A 79 1.78 -10.53 3.88
C GLY A 79 1.96 -9.01 3.95
N PHE A 80 2.58 -8.54 5.02
CA PHE A 80 2.82 -7.12 5.23
C PHE A 80 4.26 -6.89 5.68
N THR A 81 4.89 -5.88 5.08
CA THR A 81 6.15 -5.30 5.57
C THR A 81 5.81 -3.87 5.96
N LEU A 82 5.61 -3.63 7.24
CA LEU A 82 5.17 -2.33 7.76
C LEU A 82 6.32 -1.58 8.42
N GLY A 83 6.23 -0.25 8.42
CA GLY A 83 7.27 0.58 8.99
C GLY A 83 8.53 0.64 8.15
N GLU A 84 8.45 0.28 6.88
CA GLU A 84 9.57 0.30 5.95
C GLU A 84 9.15 0.97 4.65
N THR A 85 10.11 1.62 4.03
CA THR A 85 9.87 2.34 2.78
C THR A 85 10.54 1.60 1.63
N ALA A 86 9.79 1.35 0.56
CA ALA A 86 10.37 0.80 -0.66
C ALA A 86 11.32 1.85 -1.25
N GLU A 87 12.59 1.48 -1.44
CA GLU A 87 13.58 2.40 -1.95
C GLU A 87 14.00 2.14 -3.38
N THR A 88 14.19 0.89 -3.73
CA THR A 88 14.66 0.54 -5.07
C THR A 88 13.78 -0.53 -5.68
N ILE A 89 13.58 -0.43 -6.99
CA ILE A 89 12.88 -1.43 -7.77
C ILE A 89 13.81 -1.80 -8.92
N GLU A 90 14.13 -3.08 -8.99
CA GLU A 90 15.00 -3.60 -10.04
C GLU A 90 14.20 -4.60 -10.88
N LYS A 91 14.15 -4.38 -12.20
CA LYS A 91 13.51 -5.32 -13.10
C LYS A 91 14.57 -6.32 -13.57
N LEU A 92 14.28 -7.60 -13.38
CA LEU A 92 15.18 -8.68 -13.78
C LEU A 92 14.93 -9.06 -15.25
N GLU A 93 15.89 -9.82 -15.82
CA GLU A 93 15.79 -10.22 -17.22
C GLU A 93 14.57 -11.07 -17.51
N ASP A 94 14.10 -11.84 -16.52
CA ASP A 94 12.92 -12.68 -16.69
C ASP A 94 11.60 -11.90 -16.59
N GLY A 95 11.69 -10.57 -16.39
CA GLY A 95 10.49 -9.74 -16.29
C GLY A 95 9.94 -9.58 -14.89
N THR A 96 10.53 -10.26 -13.90
CA THR A 96 10.13 -10.08 -12.51
C THR A 96 10.86 -8.91 -11.87
N PHE A 97 10.55 -8.61 -10.61
CA PHE A 97 11.05 -7.43 -9.92
C PHE A 97 11.61 -7.80 -8.57
N ILE A 98 12.66 -7.09 -8.16
CA ILE A 98 13.12 -7.11 -6.78
C ILE A 98 12.96 -5.70 -6.21
N VAL A 99 12.22 -5.61 -5.12
CA VAL A 99 12.01 -4.35 -4.41
C VAL A 99 12.70 -4.45 -3.06
N THR A 100 13.56 -3.49 -2.78
CA THR A 100 14.33 -3.45 -1.53
C THR A 100 13.91 -2.24 -0.72
N THR A 101 13.69 -2.46 0.57
CA THR A 101 13.30 -1.38 1.49
C THR A 101 14.52 -0.70 2.08
N ASN A 102 14.27 0.40 2.79
CA ASN A 102 15.31 1.13 3.53
C ASN A 102 15.96 0.28 4.64
N GLU A 103 15.31 -0.79 5.06
CA GLU A 103 15.87 -1.70 6.06
C GLU A 103 16.56 -2.91 5.41
N GLY A 104 16.65 -2.93 4.10
CA GLY A 104 17.29 -4.02 3.37
C GLY A 104 16.41 -5.23 3.10
N THR A 105 15.14 -5.16 3.45
CA THR A 105 14.21 -6.26 3.19
C THR A 105 13.94 -6.36 1.70
N GLN A 106 14.10 -7.54 1.13
CA GLN A 106 13.93 -7.76 -0.30
C GLN A 106 12.67 -8.56 -0.59
N HIS A 107 12.00 -8.15 -1.63
CA HIS A 107 10.76 -8.77 -2.10
C HIS A 107 10.92 -9.09 -3.58
N HIS A 108 10.62 -10.32 -3.95
CA HIS A 108 10.66 -10.75 -5.34
C HIS A 108 9.21 -10.96 -5.81
N ALA A 109 8.82 -10.24 -6.83
CA ALA A 109 7.44 -10.22 -7.30
C ALA A 109 7.35 -10.33 -8.80
N LYS A 110 6.24 -10.90 -9.28
CA LYS A 110 5.96 -10.96 -10.72
C LYS A 110 5.44 -9.63 -11.24
N ALA A 111 4.77 -8.87 -10.38
CA ALA A 111 4.27 -7.54 -10.72
C ALA A 111 4.33 -6.64 -9.50
N VAL A 112 4.42 -5.34 -9.74
CA VAL A 112 4.45 -4.33 -8.68
C VAL A 112 3.33 -3.33 -8.94
N ALA A 113 2.50 -3.10 -7.94
CA ALA A 113 1.44 -2.10 -8.00
C ALA A 113 1.78 -0.98 -7.03
N VAL A 114 1.81 0.25 -7.52
CA VAL A 114 2.11 1.41 -6.70
C VAL A 114 0.82 2.10 -6.32
N ALA A 115 0.54 2.14 -5.03
CA ALA A 115 -0.65 2.77 -4.47
C ALA A 115 -0.26 3.61 -3.25
N GLY A 116 0.79 4.40 -3.41
CA GLY A 116 1.45 5.09 -2.32
C GLY A 116 0.81 6.37 -1.83
N GLY A 117 -0.30 6.79 -2.43
CA GLY A 117 -0.94 8.04 -2.04
C GLY A 117 0.02 9.22 -2.15
N LEU A 118 0.14 9.99 -1.08
CA LEU A 118 1.07 11.10 -1.04
C LEU A 118 2.52 10.68 -0.74
N GLY A 119 2.74 9.39 -0.51
CA GLY A 119 4.05 8.85 -0.18
C GLY A 119 4.36 8.95 1.29
N THR A 120 5.66 9.02 1.60
CA THR A 120 6.08 9.15 2.98
C THR A 120 5.74 10.53 3.51
N PHE A 121 5.75 10.64 4.81
CA PHE A 121 5.12 11.64 5.59
C PHE A 121 5.82 12.98 5.66
N GLU A 122 6.67 13.34 4.76
CA GLU A 122 7.16 14.70 4.72
C GLU A 122 6.29 15.56 3.84
N PRO A 123 5.78 16.70 4.34
CA PRO A 123 5.03 17.59 3.49
C PRO A 123 5.89 17.97 2.30
N ARG A 124 5.31 17.91 1.11
CA ARG A 124 6.00 18.32 -0.08
C ARG A 124 6.31 19.79 0.01
N LYS A 125 7.57 20.11 -0.15
CA LYS A 125 7.95 21.51 -0.22
C LYS A 125 7.65 22.02 -1.62
N PRO A 126 7.08 23.21 -1.75
CA PRO A 126 6.91 23.80 -3.07
C PRO A 126 8.26 24.00 -3.73
N ILE A 127 8.29 23.85 -5.03
CA ILE A 127 9.52 24.05 -5.80
C ILE A 127 9.70 25.53 -6.09
N LEU A 128 9.62 26.34 -5.06
CA LEU A 128 9.69 27.78 -5.23
C LEU A 128 11.09 28.26 -5.53
N ILE A 129 12.04 27.53 -5.05
CA ILE A 129 13.41 27.90 -5.23
C ILE A 129 13.85 27.86 -6.67
N ASP A 130 13.19 27.05 -7.46
CA ASP A 130 13.54 26.93 -8.86
C ASP A 130 13.02 28.07 -9.67
N ILE A 131 12.25 28.92 -9.05
CA ILE A 131 11.63 30.04 -9.72
C ILE A 131 12.45 31.28 -9.58
N GLU A 132 13.37 31.29 -8.67
CA GLU A 132 14.18 32.48 -8.44
C GLU A 132 15.10 32.79 -9.57
#